data_ff3794103a459d08d72c141a59472f42
#
_entry.id   ff3794103a459d08d72c141a59472f42
#
_cell.length_a   1.000
_cell.length_b   1.000
_cell.length_c   1.000
_cell.angle_alpha   90.00
_cell.angle_beta   90.00
_cell.angle_gamma   90.00
#
_symmetry.space_group_name_H-M   'P 1'
#
loop_
_entity.id
_entity.type
_entity.pdbx_description
1 polymer ?
#
loop_
_entity_poly.entity_id
_entity_poly.type
_entity_poly.pdbx_seq_one_letter_code
_entity_poly.pdbx_strand_id
1 'polypeptide(L)'
;MAVRKLKPVTPGQRHKVIGAFDSITASTPEKSLLEPLKKSGGRNNQGRMTMRYRGGGHKRRYRVIDFKRDKDGISAIVDSIQYDPNRSARIALLKYEDGEKRYMLAPNGLQVGQKVISGSGVDPEIGNALPLGEIPLGTLVHNIELHPGQGGVIVRSAGTFAQLTSREGRYAILKLPSGESRMILTTCRATVGTIGNTEHNLEKSGKAGRSRWLGRRPRVRGVAMNPVDHPMGGGEGRASGGHPRSRKGLLAKGYKTRSKKKASNKYIVERRKK
;
A
#
# COMPACT_ATOMS: atom_id res chain seq x y z
N MET A 1 1.37 -22.54 -7.05
CA MET A 1 2.30 -21.43 -7.43
C MET A 1 1.49 -20.12 -7.41
N ALA A 2 1.88 -19.13 -6.66
CA ALA A 2 1.10 -17.89 -6.50
C ALA A 2 1.15 -16.94 -7.73
N VAL A 3 2.01 -17.19 -8.71
CA VAL A 3 2.04 -16.47 -9.99
C VAL A 3 2.06 -17.44 -11.18
N ARG A 4 1.38 -17.06 -12.26
CA ARG A 4 1.29 -17.85 -13.50
C ARG A 4 1.80 -17.06 -14.68
N LYS A 5 2.75 -17.62 -15.41
CA LYS A 5 3.20 -17.12 -16.71
C LYS A 5 2.19 -17.53 -17.79
N LEU A 6 1.76 -16.61 -18.63
CA LEU A 6 0.85 -16.92 -19.74
C LEU A 6 1.61 -17.54 -20.92
N LYS A 7 0.92 -18.38 -21.70
CA LYS A 7 1.44 -18.91 -22.98
C LYS A 7 1.68 -17.75 -23.94
N PRO A 8 2.78 -17.75 -24.74
CA PRO A 8 3.16 -16.66 -25.63
C PRO A 8 2.37 -16.67 -26.95
N VAL A 9 1.03 -16.78 -26.87
CA VAL A 9 0.15 -16.83 -28.04
C VAL A 9 0.06 -15.51 -28.77
N THR A 10 0.20 -14.38 -28.03
CA THR A 10 0.20 -13.03 -28.62
C THR A 10 1.36 -12.23 -28.06
N PRO A 11 1.83 -11.15 -28.77
CA PRO A 11 2.91 -10.29 -28.28
C PRO A 11 2.68 -9.76 -26.88
N GLY A 12 1.42 -9.39 -26.54
CA GLY A 12 1.06 -8.88 -25.23
C GLY A 12 1.05 -9.92 -24.11
N GLN A 13 0.98 -11.21 -24.42
CA GLN A 13 1.02 -12.31 -23.45
C GLN A 13 2.43 -12.88 -23.24
N ARG A 14 3.33 -12.72 -24.21
CA ARG A 14 4.70 -13.28 -24.21
C ARG A 14 5.46 -13.06 -22.89
N HIS A 15 5.35 -11.86 -22.31
CA HIS A 15 6.07 -11.48 -21.09
C HIS A 15 5.14 -11.24 -19.91
N LYS A 16 3.88 -11.67 -20.02
CA LYS A 16 2.88 -11.42 -18.99
C LYS A 16 2.91 -12.48 -17.90
N VAL A 17 3.00 -12.01 -16.65
CA VAL A 17 2.87 -12.85 -15.46
C VAL A 17 1.72 -12.27 -14.61
N ILE A 18 0.81 -13.12 -14.21
CA ILE A 18 -0.38 -12.74 -13.41
C ILE A 18 -0.37 -13.49 -12.09
N GLY A 19 -0.98 -12.91 -11.06
CA GLY A 19 -1.27 -13.63 -9.82
C GLY A 19 -2.20 -14.82 -10.09
N ALA A 20 -2.04 -15.91 -9.36
CA ALA A 20 -2.86 -17.12 -9.52
C ALA A 20 -4.28 -16.95 -8.96
N PHE A 21 -4.47 -16.04 -7.99
CA PHE A 21 -5.74 -15.79 -7.31
C PHE A 21 -6.30 -16.95 -6.47
N ASP A 22 -5.46 -17.94 -6.16
CA ASP A 22 -5.87 -19.16 -5.44
C ASP A 22 -6.43 -18.87 -4.02
N SER A 23 -5.98 -17.77 -3.40
CA SER A 23 -6.43 -17.34 -2.07
C SER A 23 -7.79 -16.65 -2.05
N ILE A 24 -8.41 -16.41 -3.21
CA ILE A 24 -9.69 -15.71 -3.29
C ILE A 24 -10.82 -16.70 -3.17
N THR A 25 -11.69 -16.51 -2.19
CA THR A 25 -12.85 -17.41 -1.92
C THR A 25 -14.17 -16.86 -2.42
N ALA A 26 -14.27 -15.53 -2.65
CA ALA A 26 -15.47 -14.91 -3.18
C ALA A 26 -15.14 -13.85 -4.25
N SER A 27 -15.93 -13.86 -5.35
CA SER A 27 -15.76 -12.93 -6.47
C SER A 27 -16.61 -11.66 -6.35
N THR A 28 -17.75 -11.74 -5.65
CA THR A 28 -18.69 -10.63 -5.48
C THR A 28 -18.40 -9.86 -4.20
N PRO A 29 -18.23 -8.52 -4.26
CA PRO A 29 -18.04 -7.71 -3.07
C PRO A 29 -19.37 -7.45 -2.35
N GLU A 30 -19.32 -7.21 -1.04
CA GLU A 30 -20.46 -6.78 -0.21
C GLU A 30 -20.93 -5.40 -0.68
N LYS A 31 -22.21 -5.30 -1.07
CA LYS A 31 -22.78 -4.10 -1.70
C LYS A 31 -22.83 -2.90 -0.74
N SER A 32 -23.13 -3.13 0.53
CA SER A 32 -23.21 -2.10 1.58
C SER A 32 -21.88 -1.40 1.84
N LEU A 33 -20.75 -2.08 1.54
CA LEU A 33 -19.41 -1.57 1.76
C LEU A 33 -18.76 -1.00 0.48
N LEU A 34 -19.57 -0.70 -0.57
CA LEU A 34 -19.09 -0.15 -1.83
C LEU A 34 -19.48 1.32 -1.99
N GLU A 35 -18.47 2.15 -2.23
CA GLU A 35 -18.64 3.56 -2.55
C GLU A 35 -18.21 3.92 -3.98
N PRO A 36 -18.79 4.99 -4.57
CA PRO A 36 -18.33 5.52 -5.84
C PRO A 36 -16.89 6.04 -5.74
N LEU A 37 -16.02 5.65 -6.65
CA LEU A 37 -14.65 6.18 -6.74
C LEU A 37 -14.54 7.18 -7.89
N LYS A 38 -14.65 8.47 -7.58
CA LYS A 38 -14.46 9.57 -8.56
C LYS A 38 -12.98 9.67 -8.94
N LYS A 39 -12.71 9.82 -10.24
CA LYS A 39 -11.35 9.97 -10.78
C LYS A 39 -11.05 11.44 -10.99
N SER A 40 -10.07 11.98 -10.27
CA SER A 40 -9.65 13.38 -10.39
C SER A 40 -8.78 13.68 -11.62
N GLY A 41 -8.26 12.64 -12.31
CA GLY A 41 -7.34 12.83 -13.44
C GLY A 41 -6.03 13.55 -13.08
N GLY A 42 -5.62 13.52 -11.83
CA GLY A 42 -4.41 14.18 -11.31
C GLY A 42 -4.62 15.66 -11.00
N ARG A 43 -5.88 16.12 -10.88
CA ARG A 43 -6.24 17.50 -10.48
C ARG A 43 -6.48 17.53 -8.96
N ASN A 44 -6.15 18.67 -8.36
CA ASN A 44 -6.47 18.98 -6.98
C ASN A 44 -7.92 19.51 -6.84
N ASN A 45 -8.30 19.94 -5.62
CA ASN A 45 -9.59 20.53 -5.31
C ASN A 45 -9.88 21.85 -6.07
N GLN A 46 -8.82 22.56 -6.51
CA GLN A 46 -8.92 23.79 -7.32
C GLN A 46 -8.94 23.49 -8.83
N GLY A 47 -8.99 22.24 -9.26
CA GLY A 47 -8.97 21.83 -10.67
C GLY A 47 -7.58 21.90 -11.34
N ARG A 48 -6.53 22.34 -10.64
CA ARG A 48 -5.17 22.44 -11.19
C ARG A 48 -4.49 21.07 -11.23
N MET A 49 -3.77 20.79 -12.31
CA MET A 49 -3.03 19.54 -12.47
C MET A 49 -1.80 19.52 -11.55
N THR A 50 -1.87 18.77 -10.46
CA THR A 50 -0.75 18.55 -9.53
C THR A 50 0.05 17.29 -9.86
N MET A 51 -0.58 16.30 -10.48
CA MET A 51 0.06 15.05 -10.90
C MET A 51 -0.24 14.75 -12.36
N ARG A 52 0.79 14.80 -13.21
CA ARG A 52 0.69 14.49 -14.64
C ARG A 52 0.55 12.99 -14.91
N TYR A 53 0.11 12.67 -16.12
CA TYR A 53 0.04 11.29 -16.64
C TYR A 53 -0.89 10.38 -15.83
N ARG A 54 -1.92 10.94 -15.19
CA ARG A 54 -3.01 10.21 -14.54
C ARG A 54 -4.31 10.45 -15.29
N GLY A 55 -5.16 9.43 -15.36
CA GLY A 55 -6.49 9.52 -15.94
C GLY A 55 -6.86 8.31 -16.79
N GLY A 56 -8.14 8.20 -17.12
CA GLY A 56 -8.70 7.02 -17.77
C GLY A 56 -8.68 5.78 -16.87
N GLY A 57 -8.46 4.63 -17.49
CA GLY A 57 -8.45 3.34 -16.82
C GLY A 57 -9.84 2.78 -16.53
N HIS A 58 -9.89 1.52 -16.12
CA HIS A 58 -11.13 0.79 -15.84
C HIS A 58 -11.96 1.48 -14.75
N LYS A 59 -13.30 1.48 -14.86
CA LYS A 59 -14.23 1.95 -13.81
C LYS A 59 -14.06 1.07 -12.57
N ARG A 60 -13.99 1.70 -11.38
CA ARG A 60 -13.81 1.00 -10.10
C ARG A 60 -14.79 1.56 -9.07
N ARG A 61 -15.14 0.71 -8.11
CA ARG A 61 -15.77 1.12 -6.86
C ARG A 61 -14.77 1.02 -5.73
N TYR A 62 -14.84 1.92 -4.77
CA TYR A 62 -14.04 1.85 -3.55
C TYR A 62 -14.67 0.83 -2.60
N ARG A 63 -13.85 0.04 -1.89
CA ARG A 63 -14.26 -0.79 -0.77
C ARG A 63 -13.92 -0.06 0.50
N VAL A 64 -14.92 0.15 1.35
CA VAL A 64 -14.71 0.74 2.67
C VAL A 64 -13.96 -0.27 3.52
N ILE A 65 -12.72 0.06 3.87
CA ILE A 65 -11.87 -0.81 4.69
C ILE A 65 -11.79 -0.23 6.09
N ASP A 66 -11.98 -1.08 7.07
CA ASP A 66 -11.76 -0.74 8.47
C ASP A 66 -10.27 -0.70 8.77
N PHE A 67 -9.70 0.50 8.70
CA PHE A 67 -8.31 0.74 9.09
C PHE A 67 -8.16 1.05 10.58
N LYS A 68 -9.27 1.38 11.28
CA LYS A 68 -9.26 1.74 12.69
C LYS A 68 -9.30 0.53 13.59
N ARG A 69 -10.08 -0.49 13.19
CA ARG A 69 -10.29 -1.69 14.01
C ARG A 69 -10.80 -1.32 15.40
N ASP A 70 -11.81 -0.44 15.45
CA ASP A 70 -12.30 0.20 16.66
C ASP A 70 -13.41 -0.58 17.39
N LYS A 71 -13.80 -1.75 16.90
CA LYS A 71 -14.71 -2.68 17.60
C LYS A 71 -13.93 -3.54 18.60
N ASP A 72 -13.72 -3.00 19.78
CA ASP A 72 -12.95 -3.66 20.82
C ASP A 72 -13.78 -4.74 21.54
N GLY A 73 -13.13 -5.90 21.78
CA GLY A 73 -13.72 -7.02 22.52
C GLY A 73 -14.79 -7.81 21.77
N ILE A 74 -15.24 -7.35 20.59
CA ILE A 74 -16.24 -8.06 19.80
C ILE A 74 -15.55 -8.98 18.78
N SER A 75 -15.87 -10.27 18.86
CA SER A 75 -15.32 -11.27 17.94
C SER A 75 -15.94 -11.14 16.55
N ALA A 76 -15.13 -11.30 15.53
CA ALA A 76 -15.56 -11.38 14.15
C ALA A 76 -15.03 -12.66 13.50
N ILE A 77 -15.82 -13.26 12.62
CA ILE A 77 -15.44 -14.43 11.83
C ILE A 77 -15.07 -13.97 10.42
N VAL A 78 -13.99 -14.50 9.87
CA VAL A 78 -13.59 -14.29 8.48
C VAL A 78 -14.56 -15.04 7.57
N ASP A 79 -15.43 -14.31 6.88
CA ASP A 79 -16.44 -14.87 5.98
C ASP A 79 -15.82 -15.23 4.61
N SER A 80 -15.04 -14.33 4.05
CA SER A 80 -14.43 -14.54 2.73
C SER A 80 -13.19 -13.68 2.51
N ILE A 81 -12.29 -14.15 1.62
CA ILE A 81 -11.13 -13.40 1.13
C ILE A 81 -11.43 -12.95 -0.30
N GLN A 82 -11.25 -11.65 -0.58
CA GLN A 82 -11.69 -11.03 -1.82
C GLN A 82 -10.59 -10.21 -2.50
N TYR A 83 -10.76 -10.00 -3.81
CA TYR A 83 -9.93 -9.11 -4.61
C TYR A 83 -10.40 -7.66 -4.50
N ASP A 84 -9.47 -6.72 -4.25
CA ASP A 84 -9.74 -5.29 -4.36
C ASP A 84 -8.91 -4.67 -5.51
N PRO A 85 -9.53 -4.08 -6.54
CA PRO A 85 -8.82 -3.44 -7.64
C PRO A 85 -8.11 -2.13 -7.25
N ASN A 86 -8.34 -1.61 -6.04
CA ASN A 86 -7.81 -0.32 -5.58
C ASN A 86 -6.48 -0.46 -4.82
N ARG A 87 -6.13 -1.69 -4.43
CA ARG A 87 -4.90 -1.99 -3.69
C ARG A 87 -4.24 -3.28 -4.16
N SER A 88 -2.98 -3.46 -3.79
CA SER A 88 -2.23 -4.67 -4.09
C SER A 88 -2.57 -5.82 -3.11
N ALA A 89 -2.91 -5.49 -1.86
CA ALA A 89 -3.31 -6.46 -0.85
C ALA A 89 -4.69 -7.06 -1.14
N ARG A 90 -4.93 -8.31 -0.72
CA ARG A 90 -6.27 -8.90 -0.62
C ARG A 90 -6.99 -8.30 0.58
N ILE A 91 -8.32 -8.39 0.57
CA ILE A 91 -9.17 -7.96 1.68
C ILE A 91 -9.97 -9.14 2.19
N ALA A 92 -10.23 -9.17 3.49
CA ALA A 92 -11.11 -10.15 4.13
C ALA A 92 -12.41 -9.47 4.56
N LEU A 93 -13.52 -10.10 4.28
CA LEU A 93 -14.83 -9.71 4.82
C LEU A 93 -14.97 -10.34 6.20
N LEU A 94 -15.17 -9.51 7.19
CA LEU A 94 -15.46 -9.91 8.56
C LEU A 94 -16.96 -9.82 8.83
N LYS A 95 -17.50 -10.82 9.49
CA LYS A 95 -18.84 -10.82 10.07
C LYS A 95 -18.73 -10.83 11.58
N TYR A 96 -19.11 -9.74 12.22
CA TYR A 96 -19.11 -9.60 13.66
C TYR A 96 -20.31 -10.32 14.29
N GLU A 97 -20.21 -10.65 15.56
CA GLU A 97 -21.28 -11.32 16.33
C GLU A 97 -22.56 -10.48 16.39
N ASP A 98 -22.46 -9.15 16.34
CA ASP A 98 -23.58 -8.22 16.27
C ASP A 98 -24.21 -8.12 14.85
N GLY A 99 -23.73 -8.91 13.87
CA GLY A 99 -24.22 -8.92 12.50
C GLY A 99 -23.61 -7.86 11.59
N GLU A 100 -22.83 -6.89 12.09
CA GLU A 100 -22.13 -5.91 11.25
C GLU A 100 -21.07 -6.59 10.39
N LYS A 101 -20.94 -6.13 9.15
CA LYS A 101 -19.89 -6.57 8.24
C LYS A 101 -18.88 -5.45 8.02
N ARG A 102 -17.59 -5.78 8.05
CA ARG A 102 -16.51 -4.86 7.71
C ARG A 102 -15.43 -5.54 6.87
N TYR A 103 -14.76 -4.77 6.02
CA TYR A 103 -13.54 -5.25 5.34
C TYR A 103 -12.31 -4.93 6.15
N MET A 104 -11.37 -5.87 6.21
CA MET A 104 -10.00 -5.65 6.68
C MET A 104 -8.97 -6.01 5.62
N LEU A 105 -7.70 -5.58 5.78
CA LEU A 105 -6.61 -6.12 4.98
C LEU A 105 -6.38 -7.59 5.38
N ALA A 106 -6.29 -8.48 4.39
CA ALA A 106 -6.05 -9.89 4.67
C ALA A 106 -4.56 -10.14 4.94
N PRO A 107 -4.17 -10.53 6.16
CA PRO A 107 -2.82 -10.98 6.44
C PRO A 107 -2.53 -12.32 5.76
N ASN A 108 -1.24 -12.61 5.63
CA ASN A 108 -0.77 -13.89 5.12
C ASN A 108 -1.08 -15.00 6.13
N GLY A 109 -1.62 -16.12 5.68
CA GLY A 109 -2.01 -17.24 6.53
C GLY A 109 -3.41 -17.14 7.12
N LEU A 110 -4.15 -16.03 6.92
CA LEU A 110 -5.54 -15.92 7.36
C LEU A 110 -6.42 -16.91 6.59
N GLN A 111 -7.28 -17.62 7.30
CA GLN A 111 -8.21 -18.58 6.73
C GLN A 111 -9.67 -18.16 6.92
N VAL A 112 -10.54 -18.62 6.03
CA VAL A 112 -11.99 -18.45 6.19
C VAL A 112 -12.46 -19.28 7.39
N GLY A 113 -13.36 -18.72 8.20
CA GLY A 113 -13.81 -19.31 9.47
C GLY A 113 -12.97 -18.94 10.69
N GLN A 114 -11.78 -18.38 10.51
CA GLN A 114 -10.93 -17.94 11.63
C GLN A 114 -11.59 -16.77 12.36
N LYS A 115 -11.51 -16.79 13.69
CA LYS A 115 -11.93 -15.67 14.54
C LYS A 115 -10.86 -14.59 14.59
N VAL A 116 -11.26 -13.35 14.64
CA VAL A 116 -10.38 -12.16 14.73
C VAL A 116 -11.00 -11.16 15.70
N ILE A 117 -10.20 -10.66 16.62
CA ILE A 117 -10.62 -9.72 17.66
C ILE A 117 -9.72 -8.48 17.62
N SER A 118 -10.24 -7.37 18.11
CA SER A 118 -9.48 -6.13 18.28
C SER A 118 -9.63 -5.64 19.71
N GLY A 119 -8.63 -4.96 20.23
CA GLY A 119 -8.69 -4.35 21.57
C GLY A 119 -7.45 -4.60 22.41
N SER A 120 -7.49 -4.14 23.65
CA SER A 120 -6.48 -4.43 24.66
C SER A 120 -6.73 -5.80 25.30
N GLY A 121 -5.67 -6.48 25.73
CA GLY A 121 -5.74 -7.79 26.37
C GLY A 121 -6.10 -8.95 25.44
N VAL A 122 -6.03 -8.74 24.14
CA VAL A 122 -6.30 -9.77 23.12
C VAL A 122 -4.99 -10.53 22.80
N ASP A 123 -5.08 -11.84 22.55
CA ASP A 123 -3.93 -12.63 22.14
C ASP A 123 -3.32 -12.15 20.82
N PRO A 124 -1.99 -12.10 20.71
CA PRO A 124 -1.29 -11.57 19.53
C PRO A 124 -1.28 -12.55 18.35
N GLU A 125 -2.46 -13.00 17.94
CA GLU A 125 -2.67 -13.90 16.81
C GLU A 125 -2.78 -13.15 15.47
N ILE A 126 -2.56 -13.88 14.37
CA ILE A 126 -2.63 -13.32 13.01
C ILE A 126 -4.01 -12.74 12.72
N GLY A 127 -4.06 -11.44 12.42
CA GLY A 127 -5.29 -10.72 12.11
C GLY A 127 -5.87 -9.93 13.27
N ASN A 128 -5.47 -10.21 14.51
CA ASN A 128 -5.86 -9.44 15.68
C ASN A 128 -5.20 -8.06 15.71
N ALA A 129 -5.90 -7.06 16.20
CA ALA A 129 -5.42 -5.69 16.26
C ALA A 129 -5.31 -5.24 17.72
N LEU A 130 -4.07 -4.88 18.13
CA LEU A 130 -3.74 -4.52 19.51
C LEU A 130 -2.96 -3.21 19.56
N PRO A 131 -2.92 -2.54 20.73
CA PRO A 131 -1.94 -1.51 21.02
C PRO A 131 -0.50 -2.07 20.91
N LEU A 132 0.43 -1.27 20.37
CA LEU A 132 1.85 -1.68 20.24
C LEU A 132 2.52 -2.00 21.59
N GLY A 133 1.96 -1.48 22.68
CA GLY A 133 2.41 -1.77 24.04
C GLY A 133 2.20 -3.22 24.47
N GLU A 134 1.23 -3.93 23.90
CA GLU A 134 0.83 -5.28 24.27
C GLU A 134 1.39 -6.35 23.33
N ILE A 135 1.84 -5.96 22.12
CA ILE A 135 2.38 -6.90 21.13
C ILE A 135 3.79 -7.34 21.54
N PRO A 136 4.11 -8.64 21.56
CA PRO A 136 5.45 -9.13 21.90
C PRO A 136 6.54 -8.54 20.99
N LEU A 137 7.75 -8.33 21.54
CA LEU A 137 8.90 -7.89 20.75
C LEU A 137 9.27 -8.95 19.69
N GLY A 138 9.79 -8.48 18.57
CA GLY A 138 10.11 -9.36 17.43
C GLY A 138 8.92 -9.64 16.50
N THR A 139 7.68 -9.42 16.94
CA THR A 139 6.48 -9.70 16.15
C THR A 139 6.41 -8.86 14.89
N LEU A 140 5.95 -9.48 13.81
CA LEU A 140 5.68 -8.81 12.54
C LEU A 140 4.26 -8.22 12.56
N VAL A 141 4.15 -6.94 12.21
CA VAL A 141 2.89 -6.20 12.26
C VAL A 141 2.65 -5.42 10.97
N HIS A 142 1.39 -5.14 10.69
CA HIS A 142 0.95 -4.31 9.56
C HIS A 142 -0.20 -3.38 9.97
N ASN A 143 -0.68 -2.57 9.04
CA ASN A 143 -1.79 -1.62 9.28
C ASN A 143 -1.57 -0.76 10.52
N ILE A 144 -0.41 -0.10 10.60
CA ILE A 144 0.07 0.57 11.81
C ILE A 144 -0.41 2.01 11.84
N GLU A 145 -0.89 2.45 12.98
CA GLU A 145 -1.22 3.84 13.24
C GLU A 145 0.03 4.70 13.44
N LEU A 146 -0.06 5.98 13.09
CA LEU A 146 0.95 6.99 13.41
C LEU A 146 0.55 7.87 14.60
N HIS A 147 -0.75 8.02 14.81
CA HIS A 147 -1.35 8.70 15.96
C HIS A 147 -2.50 7.83 16.48
N PRO A 148 -2.72 7.76 17.80
CA PRO A 148 -3.77 6.96 18.38
C PRO A 148 -5.14 7.31 17.80
N GLY A 149 -5.94 6.31 17.42
CA GLY A 149 -7.29 6.47 16.89
C GLY A 149 -7.38 7.01 15.44
N GLN A 150 -6.25 7.27 14.79
CA GLN A 150 -6.23 7.72 13.39
C GLN A 150 -6.62 6.61 12.40
N GLY A 151 -6.45 5.36 12.81
CA GLY A 151 -6.47 4.20 11.93
C GLY A 151 -5.13 3.94 11.26
N GLY A 152 -4.91 2.74 10.76
CA GLY A 152 -3.66 2.33 10.15
C GLY A 152 -3.33 3.15 8.90
N VAL A 153 -2.13 3.70 8.85
CA VAL A 153 -1.63 4.58 7.78
C VAL A 153 -0.48 3.96 7.02
N ILE A 154 0.43 3.29 7.71
CA ILE A 154 1.64 2.70 7.12
C ILE A 154 1.56 1.17 7.10
N VAL A 155 2.40 0.54 6.26
CA VAL A 155 2.49 -0.92 6.09
C VAL A 155 1.13 -1.51 5.70
N ARG A 156 0.61 -1.12 4.51
CA ARG A 156 -0.69 -1.56 3.99
C ARG A 156 -0.64 -2.21 2.60
N SER A 157 0.54 -2.31 2.02
CA SER A 157 0.72 -2.90 0.68
C SER A 157 0.95 -4.41 0.76
N ALA A 158 0.66 -5.13 -0.33
CA ALA A 158 0.88 -6.57 -0.42
C ALA A 158 2.29 -6.98 0.00
N GLY A 159 2.41 -8.03 0.80
CA GLY A 159 3.67 -8.60 1.26
C GLY A 159 4.48 -7.72 2.20
N THR A 160 3.96 -6.57 2.64
CA THR A 160 4.70 -5.69 3.56
C THR A 160 4.43 -6.03 5.01
N PHE A 161 5.43 -5.80 5.84
CA PHE A 161 5.38 -5.90 7.30
C PHE A 161 6.35 -4.89 7.91
N ALA A 162 6.15 -4.57 9.18
CA ALA A 162 7.14 -3.93 10.04
C ALA A 162 7.42 -4.86 11.22
N GLN A 163 8.62 -4.80 11.78
CA GLN A 163 8.99 -5.58 12.95
C GLN A 163 9.07 -4.67 14.17
N LEU A 164 8.43 -5.08 15.25
CA LEU A 164 8.53 -4.42 16.54
C LEU A 164 9.88 -4.82 17.19
N THR A 165 10.84 -3.89 17.24
CA THR A 165 12.22 -4.19 17.69
C THR A 165 12.41 -3.94 19.17
N SER A 166 11.91 -2.82 19.69
CA SER A 166 12.02 -2.47 21.12
C SER A 166 10.88 -1.57 21.57
N ARG A 167 10.76 -1.41 22.87
CA ARG A 167 9.88 -0.43 23.54
C ARG A 167 10.69 0.35 24.56
N GLU A 168 10.56 1.67 24.51
CA GLU A 168 11.28 2.60 25.39
C GLU A 168 10.29 3.64 25.92
N GLY A 169 9.92 3.53 27.17
CA GLY A 169 8.91 4.37 27.81
C GLY A 169 7.58 4.35 27.05
N ARG A 170 7.14 5.51 26.56
CA ARG A 170 5.88 5.64 25.80
C ARG A 170 6.01 5.35 24.30
N TYR A 171 7.16 4.95 23.81
CA TYR A 171 7.40 4.70 22.39
C TYR A 171 7.75 3.24 22.11
N ALA A 172 7.24 2.73 21.01
CA ALA A 172 7.64 1.49 20.37
C ALA A 172 8.50 1.81 19.15
N ILE A 173 9.60 1.09 18.97
CA ILE A 173 10.49 1.23 17.81
C ILE A 173 10.15 0.15 16.80
N LEU A 174 9.78 0.58 15.60
CA LEU A 174 9.39 -0.28 14.49
C LEU A 174 10.39 -0.16 13.33
N LYS A 175 10.91 -1.30 12.90
CA LYS A 175 11.70 -1.42 11.66
C LYS A 175 10.73 -1.54 10.48
N LEU A 176 10.66 -0.50 9.66
CA LEU A 176 9.75 -0.40 8.52
C LEU A 176 10.28 -1.15 7.28
N PRO A 177 9.43 -1.49 6.30
CA PRO A 177 9.83 -2.15 5.05
C PRO A 177 10.88 -1.37 4.25
N SER A 178 10.97 -0.05 4.45
CA SER A 178 12.00 0.79 3.83
C SER A 178 13.41 0.64 4.45
N GLY A 179 13.52 -0.06 5.60
CA GLY A 179 14.73 -0.13 6.41
C GLY A 179 14.90 1.03 7.40
N GLU A 180 13.91 1.95 7.48
CA GLU A 180 13.88 3.03 8.48
C GLU A 180 13.39 2.46 9.81
N SER A 181 14.10 2.75 10.91
CA SER A 181 13.64 2.49 12.28
C SER A 181 12.97 3.76 12.82
N ARG A 182 11.72 3.61 13.28
CA ARG A 182 10.88 4.74 13.66
C ARG A 182 10.18 4.52 14.98
N MET A 183 10.16 5.58 15.81
CA MET A 183 9.38 5.63 17.06
C MET A 183 7.90 5.91 16.76
N ILE A 184 7.02 5.15 17.38
CA ILE A 184 5.55 5.30 17.36
C ILE A 184 5.05 5.15 18.80
N LEU A 185 4.00 5.86 19.18
CA LEU A 185 3.45 5.73 20.53
C LEU A 185 2.96 4.31 20.80
N THR A 186 3.19 3.79 21.99
CA THR A 186 2.77 2.44 22.41
C THR A 186 1.25 2.26 22.42
N THR A 187 0.50 3.37 22.55
CA THR A 187 -0.97 3.41 22.46
C THR A 187 -1.50 3.31 21.03
N CYS A 188 -0.65 3.49 19.99
CA CYS A 188 -1.04 3.26 18.61
C CYS A 188 -1.30 1.79 18.35
N ARG A 189 -2.32 1.51 17.53
CA ARG A 189 -2.70 0.14 17.17
C ARG A 189 -1.95 -0.35 15.95
N ALA A 190 -1.76 -1.66 15.92
CA ALA A 190 -1.27 -2.39 14.75
C ALA A 190 -1.97 -3.74 14.66
N THR A 191 -2.02 -4.31 13.46
CA THR A 191 -2.55 -5.65 13.23
C THR A 191 -1.38 -6.63 13.14
N VAL A 192 -1.49 -7.77 13.83
CA VAL A 192 -0.45 -8.81 13.87
C VAL A 192 -0.38 -9.55 12.55
N GLY A 193 0.83 -9.88 12.10
CA GLY A 193 1.13 -10.63 10.89
C GLY A 193 1.63 -9.76 9.73
N THR A 194 1.96 -10.42 8.63
CA THR A 194 2.36 -9.80 7.35
C THR A 194 1.16 -9.68 6.42
N ILE A 195 1.13 -8.70 5.53
CA ILE A 195 0.04 -8.60 4.54
C ILE A 195 0.19 -9.72 3.51
N GLY A 196 -0.92 -10.35 3.15
CA GLY A 196 -0.98 -11.38 2.12
C GLY A 196 -0.63 -10.90 0.72
N ASN A 197 -0.74 -11.80 -0.29
CA ASN A 197 -0.36 -11.56 -1.68
C ASN A 197 1.11 -11.13 -1.84
N THR A 198 2.01 -11.81 -1.13
CA THR A 198 3.45 -11.50 -1.04
C THR A 198 4.14 -11.47 -2.41
N GLU A 199 3.65 -12.25 -3.35
CA GLU A 199 4.24 -12.38 -4.69
C GLU A 199 3.71 -11.36 -5.71
N HIS A 200 2.97 -10.36 -5.27
CA HIS A 200 2.46 -9.30 -6.14
C HIS A 200 3.57 -8.56 -6.92
N ASN A 201 4.77 -8.46 -6.36
CA ASN A 201 5.93 -7.85 -7.01
C ASN A 201 6.47 -8.65 -8.21
N LEU A 202 6.15 -9.95 -8.29
CA LEU A 202 6.53 -10.83 -9.40
C LEU A 202 5.61 -10.66 -10.62
N GLU A 203 4.47 -9.99 -10.48
CA GLU A 203 3.55 -9.72 -11.59
C GLU A 203 4.19 -8.84 -12.66
N LYS A 204 4.06 -9.24 -13.92
CA LYS A 204 4.53 -8.47 -15.08
C LYS A 204 3.36 -8.10 -15.98
N SER A 205 3.24 -6.83 -16.28
CA SER A 205 2.13 -6.29 -17.10
C SER A 205 2.13 -6.78 -18.55
N GLY A 206 3.28 -7.05 -19.12
CA GLY A 206 3.46 -7.62 -20.46
C GLY A 206 3.20 -6.65 -21.63
N LYS A 207 2.36 -5.63 -21.46
CA LYS A 207 2.02 -4.66 -22.51
C LYS A 207 1.72 -3.26 -21.96
N ALA A 208 1.95 -2.21 -22.77
CA ALA A 208 1.69 -0.83 -22.42
C ALA A 208 0.19 -0.55 -22.18
N GLY A 209 -0.70 -1.24 -22.91
CA GLY A 209 -2.15 -1.12 -22.73
C GLY A 209 -2.64 -1.46 -21.32
N ARG A 210 -1.96 -2.38 -20.59
CA ARG A 210 -2.30 -2.63 -19.19
C ARG A 210 -2.05 -1.42 -18.29
N SER A 211 -0.99 -0.66 -18.54
CA SER A 211 -0.75 0.60 -17.82
C SER A 211 -1.87 1.60 -18.09
N ARG A 212 -2.40 1.65 -19.32
CA ARG A 212 -3.57 2.48 -19.67
C ARG A 212 -4.81 2.04 -18.89
N TRP A 213 -5.07 0.75 -18.79
CA TRP A 213 -6.19 0.20 -18.00
C TRP A 213 -6.07 0.52 -16.51
N LEU A 214 -4.85 0.62 -15.99
CA LEU A 214 -4.59 1.05 -14.62
C LEU A 214 -4.66 2.57 -14.39
N GLY A 215 -4.99 3.35 -15.44
CA GLY A 215 -5.12 4.81 -15.36
C GLY A 215 -3.80 5.56 -15.47
N ARG A 216 -2.74 4.92 -15.95
CA ARG A 216 -1.43 5.55 -16.22
C ARG A 216 -1.34 5.92 -17.70
N ARG A 217 -1.12 7.19 -17.99
CA ARG A 217 -0.88 7.68 -19.36
C ARG A 217 0.60 7.54 -19.74
N PRO A 218 0.93 7.48 -21.03
CA PRO A 218 2.31 7.50 -21.50
C PRO A 218 3.06 8.73 -20.96
N ARG A 219 4.34 8.55 -20.67
CA ARG A 219 5.21 9.60 -20.15
C ARG A 219 6.35 9.86 -21.13
N VAL A 220 6.44 11.08 -21.62
CA VAL A 220 7.56 11.56 -22.44
C VAL A 220 8.76 11.85 -21.54
N ARG A 221 9.95 11.46 -21.98
CA ARG A 221 11.21 11.74 -21.28
C ARG A 221 11.59 13.22 -21.49
N GLY A 222 12.21 13.86 -20.48
CA GLY A 222 12.64 15.24 -20.57
C GLY A 222 13.63 15.52 -21.72
N VAL A 223 14.49 14.56 -22.02
CA VAL A 223 15.45 14.64 -23.15
C VAL A 223 14.78 14.69 -24.53
N ALA A 224 13.55 14.20 -24.65
CA ALA A 224 12.78 14.23 -25.90
C ALA A 224 11.80 15.42 -25.97
N MET A 225 11.97 16.41 -25.11
CA MET A 225 11.18 17.65 -25.08
C MET A 225 12.00 18.80 -25.62
N ASN A 226 11.33 19.92 -25.91
CA ASN A 226 11.99 21.18 -26.26
C ASN A 226 12.60 21.85 -24.98
N PRO A 227 13.59 22.76 -25.15
CA PRO A 227 14.22 23.46 -24.01
C PRO A 227 13.23 24.21 -23.13
N VAL A 228 12.17 24.77 -23.69
CA VAL A 228 11.10 25.48 -22.98
C VAL A 228 10.31 24.57 -22.04
N ASP A 229 10.18 23.28 -22.38
CA ASP A 229 9.38 22.31 -21.61
C ASP A 229 10.16 21.59 -20.51
N HIS A 230 11.47 21.44 -20.69
CA HIS A 230 12.31 20.67 -19.78
C HIS A 230 13.77 21.13 -19.83
N PRO A 231 14.47 21.25 -18.66
CA PRO A 231 15.89 21.65 -18.61
C PRO A 231 16.84 20.70 -19.36
N MET A 232 16.40 19.50 -19.69
CA MET A 232 17.17 18.52 -20.46
C MET A 232 16.69 18.41 -21.91
N GLY A 233 15.83 19.30 -22.35
CA GLY A 233 15.30 19.33 -23.71
C GLY A 233 16.24 20.04 -24.66
N GLY A 234 16.03 19.81 -25.96
CA GLY A 234 16.80 20.43 -27.06
C GLY A 234 18.05 19.65 -27.45
N GLY A 235 18.85 20.24 -28.33
CA GLY A 235 20.04 19.65 -28.93
C GLY A 235 19.75 19.01 -30.27
N GLU A 236 20.81 18.81 -31.07
CA GLU A 236 20.75 18.03 -32.30
C GLU A 236 20.89 16.54 -31.99
N GLY A 237 19.93 15.74 -32.43
CA GLY A 237 19.91 14.32 -32.20
C GLY A 237 19.76 13.95 -30.72
N ARG A 238 20.49 12.92 -30.29
CA ARG A 238 20.41 12.36 -28.96
C ARG A 238 21.34 13.04 -27.96
N ALA A 239 20.99 14.25 -27.53
CA ALA A 239 21.76 14.98 -26.52
C ALA A 239 21.45 14.46 -25.10
N SER A 240 22.48 14.38 -24.24
CA SER A 240 22.32 13.92 -22.83
C SER A 240 21.81 14.99 -21.88
N GLY A 241 21.93 16.29 -22.24
CA GLY A 241 21.44 17.41 -21.44
C GLY A 241 22.15 17.64 -20.10
N GLY A 242 23.32 17.02 -19.90
CA GLY A 242 24.09 17.13 -18.66
C GLY A 242 23.54 16.32 -17.49
N HIS A 243 23.77 16.75 -16.25
CA HIS A 243 23.32 16.04 -15.05
C HIS A 243 21.78 15.93 -15.01
N PRO A 244 21.23 14.72 -14.73
CA PRO A 244 19.77 14.52 -14.74
C PRO A 244 19.03 15.47 -13.80
N ARG A 245 18.08 16.21 -14.36
CA ARG A 245 17.26 17.20 -13.63
C ARG A 245 15.77 16.86 -13.76
N SER A 246 15.00 17.30 -12.79
CA SER A 246 13.55 17.32 -12.86
C SER A 246 13.09 18.52 -13.70
N ARG A 247 11.80 18.55 -14.08
CA ARG A 247 11.20 19.70 -14.77
C ARG A 247 11.37 21.05 -14.03
N LYS A 248 11.49 20.99 -12.70
CA LYS A 248 11.72 22.17 -11.84
C LYS A 248 13.22 22.53 -11.69
N GLY A 249 14.11 21.93 -12.47
CA GLY A 249 15.54 22.13 -12.40
C GLY A 249 16.27 21.41 -11.26
N LEU A 250 15.55 20.76 -10.35
CA LEU A 250 16.14 20.03 -9.23
C LEU A 250 16.85 18.77 -9.72
N LEU A 251 18.01 18.47 -9.12
CA LEU A 251 18.77 17.25 -9.41
C LEU A 251 17.91 16.01 -9.19
N ALA A 252 17.84 15.13 -10.20
CA ALA A 252 17.01 13.92 -10.15
C ALA A 252 17.72 12.73 -9.49
N LYS A 253 19.04 12.75 -9.41
CA LYS A 253 19.86 11.73 -8.76
C LYS A 253 20.65 12.33 -7.59
N GLY A 254 20.72 11.59 -6.48
CA GLY A 254 21.51 11.96 -5.29
C GLY A 254 20.92 13.07 -4.41
N TYR A 255 20.00 13.88 -4.92
CA TYR A 255 19.42 14.98 -4.15
C TYR A 255 18.45 14.48 -3.08
N LYS A 256 18.67 14.86 -1.82
CA LYS A 256 17.80 14.54 -0.68
C LYS A 256 16.63 15.52 -0.63
N THR A 257 15.44 15.06 -1.07
CA THR A 257 14.25 15.93 -1.18
C THR A 257 13.47 16.12 0.13
N ARG A 258 13.71 15.28 1.15
CA ARG A 258 13.06 15.44 2.45
C ARG A 258 13.54 16.72 3.14
N SER A 259 12.62 17.56 3.61
CA SER A 259 12.97 18.77 4.37
C SER A 259 13.70 18.42 5.66
N LYS A 260 14.83 19.11 5.91
CA LYS A 260 15.58 18.96 7.15
C LYS A 260 14.78 19.42 8.39
N LYS A 261 13.90 20.41 8.22
CA LYS A 261 13.05 20.98 9.29
C LYS A 261 11.74 20.25 9.51
N LYS A 262 11.50 19.09 8.85
CA LYS A 262 10.24 18.37 9.00
C LYS A 262 10.08 17.84 10.43
N ALA A 263 9.00 18.21 11.12
CA ALA A 263 8.74 17.85 12.53
C ALA A 263 8.83 16.33 12.79
N SER A 264 8.41 15.50 11.82
CA SER A 264 8.50 14.04 11.94
C SER A 264 9.94 13.46 11.89
N ASN A 265 10.97 14.29 11.74
CA ASN A 265 12.37 13.82 11.79
C ASN A 265 12.77 13.33 13.19
N LYS A 266 12.17 13.90 14.25
CA LYS A 266 12.41 13.51 15.63
C LYS A 266 12.00 12.07 15.97
N TYR A 267 11.09 11.49 15.17
CA TYR A 267 10.64 10.11 15.36
C TYR A 267 11.45 9.07 14.58
N ILE A 268 12.46 9.48 13.82
CA ILE A 268 13.34 8.57 13.07
C ILE A 268 14.57 8.29 13.91
N VAL A 269 14.71 7.05 14.38
CA VAL A 269 15.87 6.56 15.11
C VAL A 269 17.02 6.28 14.14
N GLU A 270 16.74 5.44 13.15
CA GLU A 270 17.73 5.07 12.13
C GLU A 270 17.13 5.24 10.73
N ARG A 271 17.90 5.88 9.84
CA ARG A 271 17.52 5.97 8.42
C ARG A 271 17.97 4.72 7.68
N ARG A 272 17.29 4.40 6.58
CA ARG A 272 17.72 3.31 5.70
C ARG A 272 19.20 3.49 5.32
N LYS A 273 19.98 2.44 5.46
CA LYS A 273 21.32 2.36 4.87
C LYS A 273 21.17 2.33 3.34
N LYS A 274 22.09 3.00 2.66
CA LYS A 274 22.13 2.99 1.18
C LYS A 274 22.58 1.64 0.66
#